data_2bb72ce917387d16cb013b727c6913c1
#
_entry.id   2bb72ce917387d16cb013b727c6913c1
#
_cell.length_a   1.000
_cell.length_b   1.000
_cell.length_c   1.000
_cell.angle_alpha   90.00
_cell.angle_beta   90.00
_cell.angle_gamma   90.00
#
_symmetry.space_group_name_H-M   'P 1'
#
loop_
_entity.id
_entity.type
_entity.pdbx_description
1 polymer ?
#
loop_
_entity_poly.entity_id
_entity_poly.type
_entity_poly.pdbx_seq_one_letter_code
_entity_poly.pdbx_strand_id
1 'polypeptide(L)'
;MGYTLMYVEERESLYFDESRRLTGPNLFFAASGAVLEAHGPAAHSAIAHQRWRHYVEHLGVALDWHATECVARIHKTATSLAVSAPIDQLFTATEVNEWAWETATAELHPELVVSNAVADVSNDIGNVDAAIVRLRARAREERNPGLGVLLEGAAANGLAVFHDVDTISVGAGSGSRSWPLDGLPTVAMLDDASLHNIPVVLVTGSNGKTTTVRLIAAMADAAGMHAGYSCTEGVFVAGEEIFCGDYSGPMGARTVLRDARVQCAVLETARGGMLRRGLAVNRADVAVVTNISADHFGEYGIDNLDDLADAKLIVANVVAEQGVLVLNAEDPVLMRRSSHFCSKVAVFAGDWNHPIIADARAAGRSVCAVRDGRVCMVHDGSTSDLGGITQMPLTAGGSATYNVGNIMAAALAAAAIGVAPANIALVLARFGATRFDNPGRLERWNIDGIHVLLDYAHNPAGLAGLMHVANDLQRAQGGRIGLLLGQAGNREDDDVQALARMAAACAPDMIILKDLDGMLRGREPGAVPAIMLDTLLEAGFDVQRTQTILDEFAAAKALFVWAKAGDVLVMPMHGVAPREALREWLDGGAPA
;
A
#
# COMPACT_ATOMS: atom_id res chain seq x y z
N MET A 1 -13.35 30.30 -4.24
CA MET A 1 -14.50 30.14 -3.33
C MET A 1 -14.14 28.94 -2.45
N GLY A 2 -13.94 29.21 -1.16
CA GLY A 2 -13.49 28.17 -0.23
C GLY A 2 -14.62 27.19 0.08
N TYR A 3 -14.40 25.93 -0.22
CA TYR A 3 -15.24 24.86 0.32
C TYR A 3 -14.79 24.61 1.76
N THR A 4 -15.60 25.09 2.69
CA THR A 4 -15.55 24.65 4.08
C THR A 4 -15.98 23.18 4.09
N LEU A 5 -15.03 22.28 4.22
CA LEU A 5 -15.29 20.90 4.62
C LEU A 5 -16.00 20.99 5.98
N MET A 6 -17.31 20.73 6.00
CA MET A 6 -18.01 20.42 7.23
C MET A 6 -17.41 19.09 7.73
N TYR A 7 -16.51 19.18 8.70
CA TYR A 7 -16.21 18.07 9.57
C TYR A 7 -17.55 17.72 10.27
N VAL A 8 -18.16 16.62 9.85
CA VAL A 8 -19.11 15.92 10.71
C VAL A 8 -18.25 15.43 11.88
N GLU A 9 -18.49 15.94 13.09
CA GLU A 9 -17.89 15.39 14.30
C GLU A 9 -18.14 13.88 14.28
N GLU A 10 -17.07 13.09 14.23
CA GLU A 10 -17.15 11.64 14.28
C GLU A 10 -17.73 11.28 15.65
N ARG A 11 -18.85 10.59 15.64
CA ARG A 11 -19.51 10.06 16.84
C ARG A 11 -18.56 9.06 17.50
N GLU A 12 -18.08 9.33 18.70
CA GLU A 12 -17.51 8.29 19.55
C GLU A 12 -18.65 7.35 19.99
N SER A 13 -18.76 6.20 19.33
CA SER A 13 -19.64 5.12 19.75
C SER A 13 -18.96 4.29 20.83
N LEU A 14 -19.71 3.89 21.87
CA LEU A 14 -19.22 2.95 22.89
C LEU A 14 -19.09 1.51 22.36
N TYR A 15 -19.52 1.24 21.13
CA TYR A 15 -19.68 -0.12 20.61
C TYR A 15 -18.85 -0.40 19.36
N PHE A 16 -18.41 0.64 18.67
CA PHE A 16 -17.60 0.50 17.46
C PHE A 16 -16.79 1.77 17.18
N ASP A 17 -15.69 1.59 16.45
CA ASP A 17 -14.86 2.63 15.86
C ASP A 17 -14.87 2.52 14.33
N GLU A 18 -14.47 3.60 13.66
CA GLU A 18 -14.12 3.63 12.25
C GLU A 18 -15.12 2.95 11.31
N SER A 19 -16.35 3.45 11.25
CA SER A 19 -17.26 3.06 10.16
C SER A 19 -16.75 3.58 8.81
N ARG A 20 -16.50 2.66 7.87
CA ARG A 20 -15.84 2.95 6.60
C ARG A 20 -16.64 2.43 5.42
N ARG A 21 -16.64 3.18 4.33
CA ARG A 21 -17.21 2.77 3.04
C ARG A 21 -16.15 2.07 2.20
N LEU A 22 -16.46 0.89 1.69
CA LEU A 22 -15.64 0.09 0.80
C LEU A 22 -16.14 0.29 -0.62
N THR A 23 -15.35 0.95 -1.46
CA THR A 23 -15.77 1.36 -2.82
C THR A 23 -15.40 0.36 -3.91
N GLY A 24 -14.78 -0.76 -3.56
CA GLY A 24 -14.37 -1.80 -4.51
C GLY A 24 -13.94 -3.08 -3.79
N PRO A 25 -13.34 -4.05 -4.50
CA PRO A 25 -12.86 -5.30 -3.94
C PRO A 25 -11.97 -5.07 -2.72
N ASN A 26 -12.21 -5.83 -1.67
CA ASN A 26 -11.65 -5.58 -0.35
C ASN A 26 -11.34 -6.89 0.39
N LEU A 27 -10.97 -6.80 1.68
CA LEU A 27 -10.60 -7.96 2.49
C LEU A 27 -11.78 -8.94 2.73
N PHE A 28 -13.02 -8.47 2.63
CA PHE A 28 -14.20 -9.21 3.04
C PHE A 28 -14.96 -9.81 1.85
N PHE A 29 -15.05 -9.07 0.73
CA PHE A 29 -15.80 -9.49 -0.47
C PHE A 29 -15.33 -8.73 -1.72
N ALA A 30 -15.75 -9.20 -2.88
CA ALA A 30 -15.42 -8.59 -4.18
C ALA A 30 -16.28 -7.34 -4.50
N ALA A 31 -17.40 -7.15 -3.82
CA ALA A 31 -18.33 -6.05 -4.02
C ALA A 31 -17.92 -4.79 -3.21
N SER A 32 -18.65 -3.70 -3.43
CA SER A 32 -18.67 -2.53 -2.55
C SER A 32 -19.48 -2.79 -1.28
N GLY A 33 -19.33 -1.94 -0.24
CA GLY A 33 -20.06 -2.09 1.01
C GLY A 33 -19.60 -1.15 2.11
N ALA A 34 -19.83 -1.56 3.35
CA ALA A 34 -19.38 -0.86 4.54
C ALA A 34 -18.75 -1.82 5.55
N VAL A 35 -17.86 -1.32 6.39
CA VAL A 35 -17.25 -2.06 7.50
C VAL A 35 -17.12 -1.15 8.72
N LEU A 36 -17.35 -1.70 9.91
CA LEU A 36 -17.04 -1.05 11.19
C LEU A 36 -16.15 -1.96 12.04
N GLU A 37 -15.39 -1.36 12.95
CA GLU A 37 -14.61 -2.10 13.95
C GLU A 37 -15.41 -2.16 15.25
N ALA A 38 -16.01 -3.31 15.53
CA ALA A 38 -16.78 -3.54 16.75
C ALA A 38 -15.86 -3.74 17.94
N HIS A 39 -16.09 -2.99 19.02
CA HIS A 39 -15.38 -3.13 20.29
C HIS A 39 -16.35 -3.25 21.47
N GLY A 40 -15.81 -3.27 22.68
CA GLY A 40 -16.61 -3.42 23.90
C GLY A 40 -16.98 -4.88 24.22
N PRO A 41 -17.89 -5.09 25.19
CA PRO A 41 -18.18 -6.42 25.76
C PRO A 41 -18.73 -7.43 24.74
N ALA A 42 -19.46 -6.96 23.73
CA ALA A 42 -20.09 -7.80 22.70
C ALA A 42 -19.18 -8.13 21.52
N ALA A 43 -18.01 -7.46 21.38
CA ALA A 43 -17.18 -7.54 20.18
C ALA A 43 -16.79 -8.97 19.76
N HIS A 44 -16.55 -9.85 20.72
CA HIS A 44 -16.19 -11.25 20.47
C HIS A 44 -17.35 -12.24 20.69
N SER A 45 -18.59 -11.73 20.88
CA SER A 45 -19.76 -12.56 21.16
C SER A 45 -20.36 -13.14 19.88
N ALA A 46 -20.32 -14.47 19.73
CA ALA A 46 -20.96 -15.16 18.61
C ALA A 46 -22.49 -14.87 18.54
N ILE A 47 -23.15 -14.67 19.69
CA ILE A 47 -24.57 -14.33 19.75
C ILE A 47 -24.80 -12.91 19.21
N ALA A 48 -23.92 -11.94 19.55
CA ALA A 48 -24.00 -10.59 19.03
C ALA A 48 -23.82 -10.58 17.51
N HIS A 49 -22.83 -11.33 16.99
CA HIS A 49 -22.59 -11.45 15.54
C HIS A 49 -23.76 -12.10 14.81
N GLN A 50 -24.42 -13.09 15.42
CA GLN A 50 -25.59 -13.72 14.83
C GLN A 50 -26.78 -12.75 14.77
N ARG A 51 -27.02 -11.96 15.83
CA ARG A 51 -28.07 -10.93 15.87
C ARG A 51 -27.80 -9.81 14.88
N TRP A 52 -26.56 -9.28 14.87
CA TRP A 52 -26.14 -8.30 13.90
C TRP A 52 -26.41 -8.75 12.46
N ARG A 53 -25.98 -9.96 12.10
CA ARG A 53 -26.24 -10.54 10.77
C ARG A 53 -27.73 -10.61 10.45
N HIS A 54 -28.54 -11.06 11.41
CA HIS A 54 -30.01 -11.12 11.25
C HIS A 54 -30.61 -9.75 10.94
N TYR A 55 -30.19 -8.70 11.64
CA TYR A 55 -30.67 -7.34 11.40
C TYR A 55 -30.21 -6.80 10.07
N VAL A 56 -28.94 -7.00 9.69
CA VAL A 56 -28.42 -6.58 8.37
C VAL A 56 -29.19 -7.27 7.25
N GLU A 57 -29.39 -8.57 7.32
CA GLU A 57 -30.16 -9.33 6.31
C GLU A 57 -31.61 -8.83 6.21
N HIS A 58 -32.25 -8.58 7.35
CA HIS A 58 -33.63 -8.07 7.38
C HIS A 58 -33.72 -6.66 6.76
N LEU A 59 -32.82 -5.76 7.12
CA LEU A 59 -32.76 -4.41 6.55
C LEU A 59 -32.38 -4.43 5.07
N GLY A 60 -31.45 -5.29 4.66
CA GLY A 60 -31.06 -5.46 3.26
C GLY A 60 -32.27 -5.84 2.38
N VAL A 61 -33.08 -6.78 2.82
CA VAL A 61 -34.35 -7.14 2.14
C VAL A 61 -35.30 -5.94 2.09
N ALA A 62 -35.43 -5.20 3.19
CA ALA A 62 -36.30 -4.03 3.25
C ALA A 62 -35.84 -2.87 2.34
N LEU A 63 -34.54 -2.79 2.03
CA LEU A 63 -33.92 -1.78 1.18
C LEU A 63 -33.78 -2.23 -0.29
N ASP A 64 -34.32 -3.40 -0.66
CA ASP A 64 -34.19 -4.01 -1.98
C ASP A 64 -32.73 -4.31 -2.37
N TRP A 65 -31.85 -4.61 -1.38
CA TRP A 65 -30.50 -5.06 -1.67
C TRP A 65 -30.49 -6.54 -2.03
N HIS A 66 -29.90 -6.85 -3.17
CA HIS A 66 -29.80 -8.22 -3.65
C HIS A 66 -28.54 -8.89 -3.08
N ALA A 67 -28.69 -10.06 -2.47
CA ALA A 67 -27.59 -10.92 -2.01
C ALA A 67 -26.56 -10.20 -1.13
N THR A 68 -27.01 -9.58 -0.03
CA THR A 68 -26.13 -8.94 0.95
C THR A 68 -25.21 -9.97 1.62
N GLU A 69 -23.89 -9.81 1.44
CA GLU A 69 -22.88 -10.60 2.14
C GLU A 69 -22.58 -9.96 3.50
N CYS A 70 -22.48 -10.78 4.55
CA CYS A 70 -22.15 -10.36 5.92
C CYS A 70 -20.93 -11.14 6.41
N VAL A 71 -19.84 -10.43 6.71
CA VAL A 71 -18.59 -11.03 7.19
C VAL A 71 -18.23 -10.44 8.55
N ALA A 72 -18.04 -11.32 9.56
CA ALA A 72 -17.47 -10.96 10.86
C ALA A 72 -16.05 -11.55 10.92
N ARG A 73 -15.03 -10.68 11.00
CA ARG A 73 -13.63 -11.07 11.13
C ARG A 73 -13.13 -10.69 12.53
N ILE A 74 -12.96 -11.71 13.38
CA ILE A 74 -12.49 -11.53 14.76
C ILE A 74 -10.98 -11.34 14.75
N HIS A 75 -10.48 -10.37 15.50
CA HIS A 75 -9.06 -10.11 15.72
C HIS A 75 -8.78 -9.78 17.20
N LYS A 76 -7.52 -9.53 17.54
CA LYS A 76 -7.05 -9.45 18.93
C LYS A 76 -7.83 -8.44 19.79
N THR A 77 -8.18 -7.29 19.27
CA THR A 77 -8.74 -6.17 20.05
C THR A 77 -10.22 -5.86 19.74
N ALA A 78 -10.73 -6.35 18.57
CA ALA A 78 -12.06 -6.01 18.09
C ALA A 78 -12.59 -7.07 17.11
N THR A 79 -13.70 -6.78 16.46
CA THR A 79 -14.21 -7.56 15.31
C THR A 79 -14.59 -6.62 14.18
N SER A 80 -14.01 -6.82 12.99
CA SER A 80 -14.46 -6.12 11.81
C SER A 80 -15.78 -6.74 11.33
N LEU A 81 -16.85 -5.93 11.26
CA LEU A 81 -18.16 -6.31 10.76
C LEU A 81 -18.39 -5.66 9.40
N ALA A 82 -18.43 -6.45 8.35
CA ALA A 82 -18.55 -5.96 6.98
C ALA A 82 -19.85 -6.42 6.33
N VAL A 83 -20.48 -5.51 5.58
CA VAL A 83 -21.72 -5.73 4.83
C VAL A 83 -21.55 -5.28 3.39
N SER A 84 -21.91 -6.12 2.42
CA SER A 84 -21.92 -5.70 1.01
C SER A 84 -23.19 -4.89 0.71
N ALA A 85 -23.04 -3.87 -0.14
CA ALA A 85 -24.13 -2.97 -0.52
C ALA A 85 -23.93 -2.40 -1.92
N PRO A 86 -25.01 -1.90 -2.59
CA PRO A 86 -24.91 -1.18 -3.84
C PRO A 86 -23.97 0.02 -3.73
N ILE A 87 -23.16 0.24 -4.77
CA ILE A 87 -22.15 1.31 -4.79
C ILE A 87 -22.74 2.73 -4.64
N ASP A 88 -23.98 2.91 -5.00
CA ASP A 88 -24.76 4.14 -4.88
C ASP A 88 -25.54 4.26 -3.55
N GLN A 89 -25.27 3.39 -2.56
CA GLN A 89 -25.91 3.39 -1.25
C GLN A 89 -24.92 3.13 -0.10
N LEU A 90 -23.67 3.59 -0.24
CA LEU A 90 -22.61 3.30 0.73
C LEU A 90 -22.74 4.08 2.05
N PHE A 91 -23.33 5.26 2.05
CA PHE A 91 -23.66 5.98 3.30
C PHE A 91 -24.80 5.26 4.03
N THR A 92 -25.83 4.84 3.29
CA THR A 92 -26.90 4.00 3.87
C THR A 92 -26.33 2.70 4.43
N ALA A 93 -25.33 2.10 3.77
CA ALA A 93 -24.69 0.86 4.23
C ALA A 93 -23.93 1.04 5.56
N THR A 94 -23.26 2.18 5.78
CA THR A 94 -22.67 2.47 7.09
C THR A 94 -23.74 2.58 8.16
N GLU A 95 -24.82 3.32 7.92
CA GLU A 95 -25.93 3.47 8.88
C GLU A 95 -26.64 2.14 9.18
N VAL A 96 -26.82 1.26 8.18
CA VAL A 96 -27.37 -0.11 8.38
C VAL A 96 -26.47 -0.92 9.28
N ASN A 97 -25.16 -0.90 9.02
CA ASN A 97 -24.17 -1.68 9.76
C ASN A 97 -24.09 -1.22 11.23
N GLU A 98 -24.02 0.08 11.44
CA GLU A 98 -23.99 0.73 12.75
C GLU A 98 -25.25 0.42 13.56
N TRP A 99 -26.43 0.68 13.00
CA TRP A 99 -27.70 0.43 13.66
C TRP A 99 -27.89 -1.04 14.05
N ALA A 100 -27.54 -1.95 13.13
CA ALA A 100 -27.65 -3.39 13.38
C ALA A 100 -26.75 -3.84 14.52
N TRP A 101 -25.53 -3.31 14.59
CA TRP A 101 -24.59 -3.63 15.67
C TRP A 101 -25.02 -3.01 17.02
N GLU A 102 -25.41 -1.74 17.04
CA GLU A 102 -25.92 -1.07 18.24
C GLU A 102 -27.15 -1.79 18.80
N THR A 103 -28.11 -2.17 17.93
CA THR A 103 -29.30 -2.91 18.34
C THR A 103 -28.94 -4.29 18.90
N ALA A 104 -28.07 -5.04 18.23
CA ALA A 104 -27.64 -6.36 18.69
C ALA A 104 -26.92 -6.28 20.05
N THR A 105 -26.13 -5.22 20.27
CA THR A 105 -25.42 -4.99 21.54
C THR A 105 -26.36 -4.54 22.65
N ALA A 106 -27.28 -3.62 22.36
CA ALA A 106 -28.27 -3.12 23.32
C ALA A 106 -29.17 -4.24 23.87
N GLU A 107 -29.53 -5.22 23.05
CA GLU A 107 -30.31 -6.37 23.49
C GLU A 107 -29.54 -7.33 24.41
N LEU A 108 -28.23 -7.38 24.31
CA LEU A 108 -27.38 -8.24 25.15
C LEU A 108 -26.89 -7.53 26.40
N HIS A 109 -26.71 -6.23 26.32
CA HIS A 109 -26.13 -5.36 27.32
C HIS A 109 -27.01 -4.12 27.54
N PRO A 110 -28.27 -4.27 28.00
CA PRO A 110 -29.19 -3.15 28.19
C PRO A 110 -28.70 -2.11 29.23
N GLU A 111 -27.79 -2.51 30.12
CA GLU A 111 -27.12 -1.61 31.06
C GLU A 111 -26.25 -0.55 30.41
N LEU A 112 -25.76 -0.77 29.21
CA LEU A 112 -24.93 0.17 28.45
C LEU A 112 -25.74 1.25 27.73
N VAL A 113 -27.03 1.02 27.48
CA VAL A 113 -27.91 1.94 26.74
C VAL A 113 -28.21 3.21 27.59
N VAL A 114 -28.18 3.13 28.90
CA VAL A 114 -28.58 4.21 29.82
C VAL A 114 -27.53 5.33 29.90
N SER A 115 -26.28 5.08 29.52
CA SER A 115 -25.18 6.07 29.60
C SER A 115 -25.13 7.06 28.43
N ASN A 116 -25.85 6.82 27.34
CA ASN A 116 -25.79 7.61 26.10
C ASN A 116 -26.93 8.64 25.93
N ALA A 117 -27.58 9.08 27.02
CA ALA A 117 -28.68 10.06 26.98
C ALA A 117 -28.25 11.50 26.59
N VAL A 118 -27.08 11.68 26.00
CA VAL A 118 -26.60 13.00 25.54
C VAL A 118 -26.35 12.95 24.04
N ALA A 119 -27.22 13.61 23.28
CA ALA A 119 -27.19 13.99 21.90
C ALA A 119 -27.60 12.93 20.83
N ASP A 120 -28.72 13.19 20.17
CA ASP A 120 -29.16 12.80 18.80
C ASP A 120 -28.80 11.39 18.27
N VAL A 121 -28.81 10.39 19.14
CA VAL A 121 -28.84 8.98 18.75
C VAL A 121 -30.16 8.73 18.04
N SER A 122 -30.17 8.05 16.91
CA SER A 122 -31.40 7.61 16.24
C SER A 122 -32.31 6.98 17.28
N ASN A 123 -33.46 7.61 17.52
CA ASN A 123 -34.44 7.23 18.56
C ASN A 123 -35.10 5.86 18.26
N ASP A 124 -34.48 5.10 17.30
CA ASP A 124 -35.00 3.86 16.73
C ASP A 124 -34.15 2.59 17.06
N ILE A 125 -33.18 2.68 17.97
CA ILE A 125 -32.43 1.48 18.41
C ILE A 125 -33.42 0.47 19.00
N GLY A 126 -33.38 -0.77 18.50
CA GLY A 126 -34.33 -1.82 18.86
C GLY A 126 -35.70 -1.73 18.20
N ASN A 127 -35.98 -0.66 17.43
CA ASN A 127 -37.23 -0.52 16.68
C ASN A 127 -36.98 -0.69 15.18
N VAL A 128 -37.11 -1.92 14.70
CA VAL A 128 -36.85 -2.30 13.30
C VAL A 128 -37.74 -1.55 12.30
N ASP A 129 -39.03 -1.36 12.61
CA ASP A 129 -39.95 -0.66 11.71
C ASP A 129 -39.58 0.81 11.54
N ALA A 130 -39.20 1.49 12.62
CA ALA A 130 -38.74 2.87 12.56
C ALA A 130 -37.43 2.99 11.80
N ALA A 131 -36.48 2.07 12.03
CA ALA A 131 -35.21 2.02 11.30
C ALA A 131 -35.43 1.80 9.79
N ILE A 132 -36.33 0.89 9.39
CA ILE A 132 -36.69 0.66 7.99
C ILE A 132 -37.21 1.96 7.34
N VAL A 133 -38.08 2.68 8.01
CA VAL A 133 -38.65 3.94 7.46
C VAL A 133 -37.54 4.97 7.22
N ARG A 134 -36.67 5.19 8.22
CA ARG A 134 -35.54 6.12 8.14
C ARG A 134 -34.54 5.72 7.05
N LEU A 135 -34.08 4.46 7.08
CA LEU A 135 -33.07 3.96 6.15
C LEU A 135 -33.57 3.91 4.70
N ARG A 136 -34.88 3.61 4.49
CA ARG A 136 -35.48 3.73 3.16
C ARG A 136 -35.51 5.18 2.62
N ALA A 137 -35.75 6.13 3.49
CA ALA A 137 -35.68 7.53 3.10
C ALA A 137 -34.25 7.89 2.69
N ARG A 138 -33.25 7.50 3.49
CA ARG A 138 -31.83 7.71 3.21
C ARG A 138 -31.38 7.05 1.91
N ALA A 139 -31.72 5.76 1.73
CA ALA A 139 -31.43 5.02 0.51
C ALA A 139 -32.02 5.65 -0.75
N ARG A 140 -33.22 6.24 -0.66
CA ARG A 140 -33.84 6.95 -1.80
C ARG A 140 -33.10 8.24 -2.16
N GLU A 141 -32.59 8.96 -1.17
CA GLU A 141 -31.81 10.19 -1.39
C GLU A 141 -30.46 9.88 -2.04
N GLU A 142 -29.84 8.74 -1.67
CA GLU A 142 -28.52 8.34 -2.13
C GLU A 142 -28.57 7.61 -3.51
N ARG A 143 -29.66 6.90 -3.78
CA ARG A 143 -29.78 6.02 -4.94
C ARG A 143 -29.71 6.78 -6.27
N ASN A 144 -28.88 6.27 -7.17
CA ASN A 144 -28.79 6.71 -8.56
C ASN A 144 -29.12 5.56 -9.52
N PRO A 145 -30.40 5.37 -9.94
CA PRO A 145 -30.80 4.24 -10.79
C PRO A 145 -30.06 4.21 -12.14
N GLY A 146 -29.67 5.37 -12.67
CA GLY A 146 -28.89 5.47 -13.91
C GLY A 146 -27.50 4.85 -13.79
N LEU A 147 -26.91 4.92 -12.59
CA LEU A 147 -25.59 4.35 -12.31
C LEU A 147 -25.60 2.82 -12.42
N GLY A 148 -26.60 2.15 -11.85
CA GLY A 148 -26.73 0.69 -11.96
C GLY A 148 -26.79 0.22 -13.42
N VAL A 149 -27.64 0.86 -14.24
CA VAL A 149 -27.78 0.57 -15.68
C VAL A 149 -26.45 0.81 -16.43
N LEU A 150 -25.73 1.88 -16.08
CA LEU A 150 -24.44 2.18 -16.70
C LEU A 150 -23.37 1.15 -16.32
N LEU A 151 -23.31 0.73 -15.05
CA LEU A 151 -22.37 -0.30 -14.58
C LEU A 151 -22.59 -1.64 -15.27
N GLU A 152 -23.86 -2.08 -15.41
CA GLU A 152 -24.23 -3.29 -16.15
C GLU A 152 -23.86 -3.18 -17.64
N GLY A 153 -24.13 -2.04 -18.27
CA GLY A 153 -23.76 -1.78 -19.66
C GLY A 153 -22.25 -1.78 -19.87
N ALA A 154 -21.50 -1.15 -19.00
CA ALA A 154 -20.03 -1.15 -19.05
C ALA A 154 -19.46 -2.56 -18.85
N ALA A 155 -19.98 -3.32 -17.89
CA ALA A 155 -19.58 -4.71 -17.66
C ALA A 155 -19.86 -5.60 -18.88
N ALA A 156 -21.00 -5.45 -19.54
CA ALA A 156 -21.35 -6.17 -20.76
C ALA A 156 -20.38 -5.88 -21.92
N ASN A 157 -19.82 -4.68 -21.97
CA ASN A 157 -18.80 -4.26 -22.94
C ASN A 157 -17.35 -4.51 -22.46
N GLY A 158 -17.18 -5.11 -21.27
CA GLY A 158 -15.86 -5.38 -20.69
C GLY A 158 -15.06 -4.11 -20.31
N LEU A 159 -15.74 -2.97 -20.16
CA LEU A 159 -15.11 -1.69 -19.84
C LEU A 159 -14.97 -1.50 -18.33
N ALA A 160 -13.82 -0.97 -17.91
CA ALA A 160 -13.60 -0.56 -16.52
C ALA A 160 -14.45 0.67 -16.17
N VAL A 161 -14.87 0.76 -14.90
CA VAL A 161 -15.61 1.92 -14.39
C VAL A 161 -14.96 2.41 -13.12
N PHE A 162 -14.76 3.72 -13.01
CA PHE A 162 -14.22 4.39 -11.82
C PHE A 162 -15.21 5.43 -11.33
N HIS A 163 -15.61 5.30 -10.08
CA HIS A 163 -16.64 6.12 -9.44
C HIS A 163 -16.06 6.92 -8.27
N ASP A 164 -16.39 8.20 -8.21
CA ASP A 164 -16.17 9.09 -7.06
C ASP A 164 -17.50 9.70 -6.60
N VAL A 165 -17.44 10.68 -5.69
CA VAL A 165 -18.63 11.32 -5.12
C VAL A 165 -19.44 12.07 -6.16
N ASP A 166 -18.79 12.65 -7.17
CA ASP A 166 -19.39 13.54 -8.17
C ASP A 166 -19.11 13.17 -9.63
N THR A 167 -18.24 12.17 -9.84
CA THR A 167 -17.75 11.83 -11.19
C THR A 167 -17.70 10.33 -11.42
N ILE A 168 -18.12 9.88 -12.60
CA ILE A 168 -17.92 8.54 -13.10
C ILE A 168 -17.07 8.55 -14.36
N SER A 169 -16.23 7.54 -14.53
CA SER A 169 -15.40 7.36 -15.73
C SER A 169 -15.57 5.94 -16.25
N VAL A 170 -15.65 5.77 -17.56
CA VAL A 170 -15.74 4.47 -18.25
C VAL A 170 -14.56 4.34 -19.20
N GLY A 171 -13.96 3.14 -19.28
CA GLY A 171 -12.66 2.89 -19.89
C GLY A 171 -11.51 3.31 -18.97
N ALA A 172 -10.27 3.11 -19.42
CA ALA A 172 -9.09 3.44 -18.64
C ALA A 172 -8.00 4.13 -19.48
N GLY A 173 -7.28 5.09 -18.89
CA GLY A 173 -6.19 5.80 -19.53
C GLY A 173 -6.61 6.47 -20.84
N SER A 174 -5.91 6.18 -21.94
CA SER A 174 -6.21 6.71 -23.27
C SER A 174 -7.61 6.33 -23.78
N GLY A 175 -8.23 5.32 -23.20
CA GLY A 175 -9.62 4.94 -23.48
C GLY A 175 -10.63 5.44 -22.45
N SER A 176 -10.24 6.27 -21.49
CA SER A 176 -11.12 6.77 -20.43
C SER A 176 -11.90 7.98 -20.86
N ARG A 177 -13.18 8.04 -20.50
CA ARG A 177 -14.00 9.22 -20.58
C ARG A 177 -14.79 9.41 -19.29
N SER A 178 -14.90 10.65 -18.83
CA SER A 178 -15.54 11.00 -17.55
C SER A 178 -16.79 11.85 -17.75
N TRP A 179 -17.77 11.65 -16.86
CA TRP A 179 -19.02 12.40 -16.80
C TRP A 179 -19.35 12.75 -15.35
N PRO A 180 -20.06 13.85 -15.10
CA PRO A 180 -20.62 14.12 -13.78
C PRO A 180 -21.76 13.12 -13.48
N LEU A 181 -21.96 12.78 -12.19
CA LEU A 181 -22.99 11.81 -11.76
C LEU A 181 -24.43 12.27 -12.03
N ASP A 182 -24.67 13.58 -12.15
CA ASP A 182 -25.95 14.16 -12.51
C ASP A 182 -26.20 14.19 -14.03
N GLY A 183 -25.20 13.80 -14.83
CA GLY A 183 -25.22 13.80 -16.30
C GLY A 183 -24.67 12.50 -16.89
N LEU A 184 -25.14 11.33 -16.41
CA LEU A 184 -24.66 10.03 -16.84
C LEU A 184 -24.84 9.80 -18.35
N PRO A 185 -23.88 9.14 -19.04
CA PRO A 185 -24.04 8.74 -20.44
C PRO A 185 -25.07 7.63 -20.56
N THR A 186 -25.71 7.54 -21.72
CA THR A 186 -26.57 6.39 -22.04
C THR A 186 -25.72 5.16 -22.37
N VAL A 187 -26.26 3.94 -22.18
CA VAL A 187 -25.55 2.70 -22.51
C VAL A 187 -25.12 2.65 -23.99
N ALA A 188 -25.93 3.23 -24.90
CA ALA A 188 -25.57 3.32 -26.32
C ALA A 188 -24.29 4.14 -26.59
N MET A 189 -23.92 5.06 -25.70
CA MET A 189 -22.66 5.80 -25.81
C MET A 189 -21.43 4.96 -25.41
N LEU A 190 -21.63 3.78 -24.82
CA LEU A 190 -20.56 2.84 -24.46
C LEU A 190 -20.06 2.02 -25.67
N ASP A 191 -20.79 2.02 -26.77
CA ASP A 191 -20.38 1.38 -28.04
C ASP A 191 -19.34 2.24 -28.81
N ASP A 192 -18.93 3.39 -28.25
CA ASP A 192 -17.90 4.26 -28.84
C ASP A 192 -16.54 3.53 -28.83
N ALA A 193 -15.98 3.31 -30.01
CA ALA A 193 -14.69 2.64 -30.21
C ALA A 193 -13.49 3.37 -29.55
N SER A 194 -13.67 4.64 -29.12
CA SER A 194 -12.66 5.35 -28.34
C SER A 194 -12.59 4.87 -26.89
N LEU A 195 -13.65 4.26 -26.35
CA LEU A 195 -13.66 3.68 -25.02
C LEU A 195 -12.99 2.32 -25.01
N HIS A 196 -11.91 2.18 -24.24
CA HIS A 196 -11.21 0.92 -24.07
C HIS A 196 -10.46 0.88 -22.73
N ASN A 197 -9.98 -0.28 -22.34
CA ASN A 197 -9.10 -0.44 -21.20
C ASN A 197 -7.64 -0.42 -21.66
N ILE A 198 -6.76 -0.02 -20.76
CA ILE A 198 -5.31 -0.11 -20.90
C ILE A 198 -4.77 -1.20 -19.96
N PRO A 199 -3.53 -1.71 -20.15
CA PRO A 199 -2.88 -2.58 -19.19
C PRO A 199 -2.79 -1.93 -17.81
N VAL A 200 -3.19 -2.69 -16.75
CA VAL A 200 -3.16 -2.26 -15.35
C VAL A 200 -2.30 -3.22 -14.54
N VAL A 201 -1.28 -2.67 -13.88
CA VAL A 201 -0.38 -3.38 -12.98
C VAL A 201 -0.57 -2.87 -11.56
N LEU A 202 -0.93 -3.76 -10.62
CA LEU A 202 -1.00 -3.47 -9.19
C LEU A 202 0.27 -3.93 -8.50
N VAL A 203 0.87 -3.10 -7.65
CA VAL A 203 2.09 -3.45 -6.93
C VAL A 203 1.90 -3.23 -5.43
N THR A 204 2.02 -4.31 -4.66
CA THR A 204 1.97 -4.28 -3.19
C THR A 204 3.14 -5.05 -2.57
N GLY A 205 3.21 -5.06 -1.25
CA GLY A 205 4.23 -5.73 -0.45
C GLY A 205 4.59 -4.91 0.78
N SER A 206 5.37 -5.45 1.70
CA SER A 206 5.88 -4.69 2.84
C SER A 206 6.94 -3.69 2.37
N ASN A 207 7.93 -4.13 1.61
CA ASN A 207 9.02 -3.31 1.08
C ASN A 207 9.12 -3.41 -0.45
N GLY A 208 9.74 -2.42 -1.10
CA GLY A 208 10.06 -2.43 -2.52
C GLY A 208 8.97 -1.94 -3.47
N LYS A 209 7.77 -1.62 -2.99
CA LYS A 209 6.62 -1.19 -3.83
C LYS A 209 6.96 -0.06 -4.79
N THR A 210 7.33 1.10 -4.27
CA THR A 210 7.62 2.31 -5.06
C THR A 210 8.73 2.08 -6.10
N THR A 211 9.81 1.40 -5.70
CA THR A 211 10.91 1.05 -6.63
C THR A 211 10.43 0.15 -7.75
N THR A 212 9.61 -0.88 -7.43
CA THR A 212 9.05 -1.80 -8.43
C THR A 212 8.09 -1.08 -9.38
N VAL A 213 7.22 -0.19 -8.86
CA VAL A 213 6.32 0.65 -9.67
C VAL A 213 7.12 1.49 -10.68
N ARG A 214 8.13 2.21 -10.21
CA ARG A 214 8.96 3.06 -11.07
C ARG A 214 9.76 2.29 -12.12
N LEU A 215 10.28 1.11 -11.74
CA LEU A 215 10.94 0.21 -12.69
C LEU A 215 10.00 -0.24 -13.80
N ILE A 216 8.78 -0.71 -13.46
CA ILE A 216 7.79 -1.15 -14.44
C ILE A 216 7.40 0.01 -15.35
N ALA A 217 7.14 1.20 -14.78
CA ALA A 217 6.81 2.39 -15.56
C ALA A 217 7.93 2.76 -16.53
N ALA A 218 9.20 2.78 -16.08
CA ALA A 218 10.34 3.05 -16.94
C ALA A 218 10.51 1.99 -18.06
N MET A 219 10.19 0.72 -17.77
CA MET A 219 10.21 -0.36 -18.76
C MET A 219 9.09 -0.21 -19.80
N ALA A 220 7.89 0.20 -19.37
CA ALA A 220 6.78 0.49 -20.26
C ALA A 220 7.09 1.69 -21.18
N ASP A 221 7.63 2.79 -20.63
CA ASP A 221 8.06 3.95 -21.41
C ASP A 221 9.16 3.59 -22.42
N ALA A 222 10.13 2.74 -22.04
CA ALA A 222 11.17 2.26 -22.97
C ALA A 222 10.61 1.38 -24.09
N ALA A 223 9.42 0.80 -23.91
CA ALA A 223 8.69 0.07 -24.95
C ALA A 223 7.77 0.97 -25.79
N GLY A 224 7.74 2.27 -25.53
CA GLY A 224 6.91 3.25 -26.23
C GLY A 224 5.47 3.35 -25.71
N MET A 225 5.17 2.77 -24.54
CA MET A 225 3.90 2.93 -23.87
C MET A 225 4.00 4.09 -22.87
N HIS A 226 3.21 5.14 -23.03
CA HIS A 226 3.17 6.25 -22.06
C HIS A 226 2.65 5.75 -20.72
N ALA A 227 3.57 5.52 -19.77
CA ALA A 227 3.21 5.03 -18.45
C ALA A 227 2.61 6.15 -17.60
N GLY A 228 1.54 5.81 -16.85
CA GLY A 228 1.09 6.57 -15.71
C GLY A 228 1.27 5.74 -14.45
N TYR A 229 1.73 6.34 -13.34
CA TYR A 229 1.84 5.61 -12.10
C TYR A 229 1.50 6.46 -10.88
N SER A 230 1.02 5.79 -9.84
CA SER A 230 0.80 6.37 -8.51
C SER A 230 1.66 5.65 -7.49
N CYS A 231 2.22 6.41 -6.54
CA CYS A 231 3.06 5.85 -5.48
C CYS A 231 3.04 6.75 -4.23
N THR A 232 3.80 6.37 -3.21
CA THR A 232 3.98 7.13 -1.96
C THR A 232 4.51 8.56 -2.17
N GLU A 233 5.18 8.82 -3.29
CA GLU A 233 5.77 10.14 -3.60
C GLU A 233 4.86 11.02 -4.48
N GLY A 234 3.86 10.44 -5.16
CA GLY A 234 2.99 11.24 -6.03
C GLY A 234 2.24 10.45 -7.09
N VAL A 235 1.65 11.21 -8.01
CA VAL A 235 1.07 10.75 -9.28
C VAL A 235 1.88 11.29 -10.42
N PHE A 236 2.29 10.42 -11.34
CA PHE A 236 3.13 10.72 -12.49
C PHE A 236 2.49 10.23 -13.77
N VAL A 237 2.54 11.02 -14.83
CA VAL A 237 1.99 10.68 -16.16
C VAL A 237 2.99 11.11 -17.22
N ALA A 238 3.42 10.17 -18.07
CA ALA A 238 4.37 10.42 -19.16
C ALA A 238 5.63 11.18 -18.69
N GLY A 239 6.15 10.85 -17.51
CA GLY A 239 7.33 11.45 -16.89
C GLY A 239 7.08 12.78 -16.16
N GLU A 240 5.87 13.34 -16.20
CA GLU A 240 5.50 14.57 -15.47
C GLU A 240 4.89 14.23 -14.10
N GLU A 241 5.30 14.95 -13.05
CA GLU A 241 4.64 14.91 -11.74
C GLU A 241 3.35 15.73 -11.79
N ILE A 242 2.20 15.05 -11.59
CA ILE A 242 0.87 15.68 -11.59
C ILE A 242 0.48 16.12 -10.18
N PHE A 243 0.77 15.28 -9.20
CA PHE A 243 0.54 15.55 -7.77
C PHE A 243 1.69 15.00 -6.94
N CYS A 244 2.14 15.79 -5.95
CA CYS A 244 3.11 15.40 -4.94
C CYS A 244 2.40 14.90 -3.67
N GLY A 245 2.95 13.88 -3.01
CA GLY A 245 2.43 13.32 -1.76
C GLY A 245 2.07 11.84 -1.85
N ASP A 246 1.49 11.27 -0.78
CA ASP A 246 1.14 9.85 -0.75
C ASP A 246 -0.15 9.57 -1.53
N TYR A 247 0.03 9.01 -2.71
CA TYR A 247 -1.02 8.58 -3.63
C TYR A 247 -1.00 7.04 -3.85
N SER A 248 -0.48 6.28 -2.89
CA SER A 248 -0.41 4.81 -2.95
C SER A 248 -1.74 4.09 -2.70
N GLY A 249 -2.85 4.80 -2.80
CA GLY A 249 -4.22 4.30 -2.57
C GLY A 249 -5.17 4.51 -3.75
N PRO A 250 -6.48 4.22 -3.55
CA PRO A 250 -7.47 4.25 -4.63
C PRO A 250 -7.63 5.60 -5.32
N MET A 251 -7.38 6.72 -4.63
CA MET A 251 -7.47 8.06 -5.21
C MET A 251 -6.37 8.26 -6.27
N GLY A 252 -5.11 7.94 -5.93
CA GLY A 252 -4.00 8.01 -6.89
C GLY A 252 -4.23 7.09 -8.09
N ALA A 253 -4.71 5.87 -7.84
CA ALA A 253 -5.02 4.93 -8.90
C ALA A 253 -6.09 5.49 -9.87
N ARG A 254 -7.19 6.04 -9.36
CA ARG A 254 -8.24 6.65 -10.21
C ARG A 254 -7.73 7.87 -10.99
N THR A 255 -6.86 8.67 -10.39
CA THR A 255 -6.24 9.81 -11.08
C THR A 255 -5.44 9.35 -12.30
N VAL A 256 -4.59 8.33 -12.16
CA VAL A 256 -3.84 7.74 -13.26
C VAL A 256 -4.76 7.17 -14.34
N LEU A 257 -5.76 6.39 -13.93
CA LEU A 257 -6.66 5.66 -14.83
C LEU A 257 -7.63 6.57 -15.60
N ARG A 258 -7.77 7.83 -15.21
CA ARG A 258 -8.60 8.84 -15.90
C ARG A 258 -7.81 9.74 -16.84
N ASP A 259 -6.49 9.74 -16.78
CA ASP A 259 -5.68 10.61 -17.64
C ASP A 259 -5.54 10.00 -19.04
N ALA A 260 -6.08 10.68 -20.04
CA ALA A 260 -6.12 10.21 -21.43
C ALA A 260 -4.73 10.08 -22.09
N ARG A 261 -3.66 10.54 -21.45
CA ARG A 261 -2.28 10.37 -21.94
C ARG A 261 -1.71 8.99 -21.57
N VAL A 262 -2.32 8.31 -20.58
CA VAL A 262 -1.81 7.04 -20.04
C VAL A 262 -2.18 5.88 -20.95
N GLN A 263 -1.19 5.09 -21.34
CA GLN A 263 -1.34 3.88 -22.14
C GLN A 263 -1.03 2.60 -21.36
N CYS A 264 -0.42 2.73 -20.17
CA CYS A 264 -0.18 1.66 -19.20
C CYS A 264 -0.22 2.25 -17.79
N ALA A 265 -1.04 1.68 -16.90
CA ALA A 265 -1.15 2.14 -15.53
C ALA A 265 -0.40 1.21 -14.56
N VAL A 266 0.52 1.78 -13.74
CA VAL A 266 1.28 1.05 -12.72
C VAL A 266 0.97 1.67 -11.36
N LEU A 267 0.25 0.92 -10.51
CA LEU A 267 -0.42 1.46 -9.35
C LEU A 267 0.17 0.86 -8.06
N GLU A 268 0.86 1.68 -7.27
CA GLU A 268 1.23 1.28 -5.92
C GLU A 268 -0.04 1.09 -5.10
N THR A 269 -0.17 -0.07 -4.47
CA THR A 269 -1.36 -0.45 -3.72
C THR A 269 -0.98 -0.74 -2.28
N ALA A 270 -1.00 0.31 -1.45
CA ALA A 270 -0.65 0.22 -0.04
C ALA A 270 -1.78 -0.40 0.78
N ARG A 271 -1.40 -1.15 1.82
CA ARG A 271 -2.32 -1.83 2.75
C ARG A 271 -3.40 -0.89 3.31
N GLY A 272 -3.02 0.29 3.78
CA GLY A 272 -3.94 1.24 4.38
C GLY A 272 -5.07 1.66 3.44
N GLY A 273 -4.76 1.87 2.15
CA GLY A 273 -5.76 2.18 1.13
C GLY A 273 -6.74 1.04 0.91
N MET A 274 -6.22 -0.20 0.79
CA MET A 274 -7.04 -1.41 0.61
C MET A 274 -7.99 -1.66 1.78
N LEU A 275 -7.52 -1.51 3.02
CA LEU A 275 -8.32 -1.77 4.23
C LEU A 275 -9.34 -0.66 4.50
N ARG A 276 -9.05 0.58 4.10
CA ARG A 276 -9.97 1.72 4.29
C ARG A 276 -11.03 1.83 3.23
N ARG A 277 -10.72 1.49 1.98
CA ARG A 277 -11.60 1.78 0.82
C ARG A 277 -11.76 0.63 -0.17
N GLY A 278 -10.94 -0.43 -0.05
CA GLY A 278 -10.83 -1.46 -1.08
C GLY A 278 -9.93 -1.03 -2.25
N LEU A 279 -9.91 -1.82 -3.31
CA LEU A 279 -9.18 -1.52 -4.54
C LEU A 279 -9.93 -0.50 -5.41
N ALA A 280 -9.19 0.28 -6.19
CA ALA A 280 -9.77 1.20 -7.18
C ALA A 280 -10.29 0.47 -8.42
N VAL A 281 -9.82 -0.73 -8.68
CA VAL A 281 -10.11 -1.53 -9.86
C VAL A 281 -10.70 -2.87 -9.47
N ASN A 282 -11.59 -3.39 -10.30
CA ASN A 282 -12.16 -4.73 -10.19
C ASN A 282 -11.51 -5.73 -11.16
N ARG A 283 -10.56 -5.27 -11.98
CA ARG A 283 -9.76 -6.08 -12.90
C ARG A 283 -8.39 -5.46 -13.09
N ALA A 284 -7.34 -6.30 -13.05
CA ALA A 284 -5.97 -5.97 -13.39
C ALA A 284 -5.37 -7.05 -14.30
N ASP A 285 -4.39 -6.68 -15.12
CA ASP A 285 -3.67 -7.62 -15.98
C ASP A 285 -2.53 -8.27 -15.23
N VAL A 286 -1.91 -7.52 -14.30
CA VAL A 286 -0.81 -8.02 -13.47
C VAL A 286 -0.98 -7.53 -12.04
N ALA A 287 -0.72 -8.41 -11.06
CA ALA A 287 -0.48 -8.02 -9.68
C ALA A 287 0.90 -8.51 -9.22
N VAL A 288 1.60 -7.68 -8.48
CA VAL A 288 2.91 -7.99 -7.90
C VAL A 288 2.81 -7.92 -6.37
N VAL A 289 3.24 -8.97 -5.67
CA VAL A 289 3.46 -8.94 -4.22
C VAL A 289 4.94 -9.18 -3.96
N THR A 290 5.65 -8.12 -3.58
CA THR A 290 7.12 -8.16 -3.47
C THR A 290 7.60 -9.01 -2.30
N ASN A 291 6.99 -8.85 -1.12
CA ASN A 291 7.30 -9.61 0.10
C ASN A 291 6.27 -9.34 1.21
N ILE A 292 6.25 -10.21 2.20
CA ILE A 292 5.49 -10.06 3.46
C ILE A 292 6.49 -10.05 4.62
N SER A 293 6.65 -8.93 5.27
CA SER A 293 7.45 -8.81 6.50
C SER A 293 6.69 -7.99 7.53
N ALA A 294 7.01 -8.19 8.81
CA ALA A 294 6.35 -7.49 9.90
C ALA A 294 6.38 -5.98 9.69
N ASP A 295 5.21 -5.40 9.55
CA ASP A 295 4.99 -3.99 9.29
C ASP A 295 3.53 -3.62 9.57
N HIS A 296 3.29 -2.58 10.37
CA HIS A 296 1.94 -2.07 10.69
C HIS A 296 1.00 -3.10 11.32
N PHE A 297 1.41 -3.82 12.33
CA PHE A 297 0.50 -4.62 13.13
C PHE A 297 -0.37 -3.74 14.05
N GLY A 298 -1.51 -4.28 14.50
CA GLY A 298 -2.46 -3.61 15.39
C GLY A 298 -3.52 -2.76 14.70
N GLU A 299 -3.38 -2.43 13.40
CA GLU A 299 -4.38 -1.63 12.67
C GLU A 299 -5.31 -2.54 11.83
N TYR A 300 -6.63 -2.29 11.89
CA TYR A 300 -7.67 -2.99 11.09
C TYR A 300 -7.62 -4.52 11.21
N GLY A 301 -7.31 -5.01 12.41
CA GLY A 301 -7.26 -6.45 12.67
C GLY A 301 -6.13 -7.20 11.94
N ILE A 302 -5.03 -6.52 11.64
CA ILE A 302 -3.82 -7.14 11.10
C ILE A 302 -2.85 -7.38 12.26
N ASP A 303 -2.89 -8.58 12.83
CA ASP A 303 -2.17 -8.91 14.06
C ASP A 303 -0.90 -9.75 13.82
N ASN A 304 -0.77 -10.33 12.63
CA ASN A 304 0.32 -11.24 12.29
C ASN A 304 0.62 -11.24 10.78
N LEU A 305 1.64 -12.01 10.37
CA LEU A 305 2.06 -12.10 8.96
C LEU A 305 1.00 -12.74 8.05
N ASP A 306 0.18 -13.63 8.58
CA ASP A 306 -0.87 -14.29 7.81
C ASP A 306 -2.01 -13.31 7.51
N ASP A 307 -2.44 -12.51 8.48
CA ASP A 307 -3.39 -11.41 8.27
C ASP A 307 -2.86 -10.39 7.27
N LEU A 308 -1.57 -10.03 7.40
CA LEU A 308 -0.94 -9.07 6.49
C LEU A 308 -0.88 -9.61 5.06
N ALA A 309 -0.62 -10.90 4.89
CA ALA A 309 -0.64 -11.55 3.59
C ALA A 309 -2.04 -11.54 2.98
N ASP A 310 -3.08 -11.86 3.77
CA ASP A 310 -4.47 -11.83 3.31
C ASP A 310 -4.86 -10.43 2.84
N ALA A 311 -4.49 -9.40 3.59
CA ALA A 311 -4.73 -8.00 3.20
C ALA A 311 -3.98 -7.61 1.90
N LYS A 312 -2.72 -8.01 1.75
CA LYS A 312 -1.94 -7.66 0.55
C LYS A 312 -2.37 -8.49 -0.68
N LEU A 313 -2.78 -9.73 -0.48
CA LEU A 313 -3.24 -10.62 -1.56
C LEU A 313 -4.63 -10.26 -2.09
N ILE A 314 -5.33 -9.25 -1.55
CA ILE A 314 -6.55 -8.69 -2.17
C ILE A 314 -6.28 -8.33 -3.64
N VAL A 315 -5.07 -7.84 -3.98
CA VAL A 315 -4.70 -7.53 -5.38
C VAL A 315 -4.77 -8.74 -6.30
N ALA A 316 -4.58 -9.96 -5.79
CA ALA A 316 -4.66 -11.19 -6.57
C ALA A 316 -6.08 -11.55 -6.98
N ASN A 317 -7.08 -11.13 -6.18
CA ASN A 317 -8.49 -11.43 -6.44
C ASN A 317 -9.06 -10.67 -7.65
N VAL A 318 -8.37 -9.62 -8.10
CA VAL A 318 -8.79 -8.83 -9.28
C VAL A 318 -7.92 -9.11 -10.51
N VAL A 319 -6.94 -10.01 -10.42
CA VAL A 319 -6.15 -10.41 -11.59
C VAL A 319 -7.04 -11.21 -12.54
N ALA A 320 -7.11 -10.77 -13.80
CA ALA A 320 -7.89 -11.43 -14.83
C ALA A 320 -7.43 -12.89 -15.03
N GLU A 321 -8.28 -13.77 -15.51
CA GLU A 321 -7.97 -15.20 -15.71
C GLU A 321 -6.72 -15.41 -16.59
N GLN A 322 -6.52 -14.56 -17.60
CA GLN A 322 -5.32 -14.58 -18.44
C GLN A 322 -4.18 -13.72 -17.89
N GLY A 323 -4.42 -12.99 -16.80
CA GLY A 323 -3.45 -12.13 -16.12
C GLY A 323 -2.41 -12.90 -15.32
N VAL A 324 -1.44 -12.18 -14.78
CA VAL A 324 -0.30 -12.77 -14.10
C VAL A 324 -0.18 -12.24 -12.67
N LEU A 325 -0.10 -13.15 -11.70
CA LEU A 325 0.26 -12.85 -10.32
C LEU A 325 1.76 -13.13 -10.12
N VAL A 326 2.54 -12.09 -9.81
CA VAL A 326 4.00 -12.18 -9.58
C VAL A 326 4.27 -12.26 -8.09
N LEU A 327 4.92 -13.33 -7.64
CA LEU A 327 5.20 -13.63 -6.24
C LEU A 327 6.69 -13.92 -5.98
N ASN A 328 7.16 -13.55 -4.79
CA ASN A 328 8.48 -13.90 -4.30
C ASN A 328 8.51 -15.38 -3.84
N ALA A 329 9.31 -16.20 -4.52
CA ALA A 329 9.47 -17.63 -4.20
C ALA A 329 10.20 -17.85 -2.86
N GLU A 330 10.97 -16.88 -2.39
CA GLU A 330 11.69 -16.93 -1.12
C GLU A 330 10.81 -16.53 0.08
N ASP A 331 9.58 -16.06 -0.19
CA ASP A 331 8.64 -15.71 0.86
C ASP A 331 7.70 -16.88 1.18
N PRO A 332 7.89 -17.57 2.34
CA PRO A 332 7.11 -18.75 2.66
C PRO A 332 5.63 -18.45 2.91
N VAL A 333 5.29 -17.20 3.30
CA VAL A 333 3.91 -16.80 3.55
C VAL A 333 3.15 -16.68 2.22
N LEU A 334 3.79 -16.10 1.20
CA LEU A 334 3.23 -16.01 -0.16
C LEU A 334 3.12 -17.39 -0.80
N MET A 335 4.14 -18.23 -0.65
CA MET A 335 4.15 -19.54 -1.31
C MET A 335 3.09 -20.49 -0.76
N ARG A 336 2.79 -20.46 0.53
CA ARG A 336 1.67 -21.25 1.10
C ARG A 336 0.31 -20.90 0.49
N ARG A 337 0.13 -19.67 0.01
CA ARG A 337 -1.13 -19.16 -0.55
C ARG A 337 -1.21 -19.22 -2.07
N SER A 338 -0.08 -19.44 -2.75
CA SER A 338 0.02 -19.34 -4.21
C SER A 338 -0.91 -20.28 -4.98
N SER A 339 -1.27 -21.43 -4.39
CA SER A 339 -2.17 -22.43 -4.99
C SER A 339 -3.65 -22.05 -4.94
N HIS A 340 -4.03 -21.00 -4.22
CA HIS A 340 -5.43 -20.59 -4.08
C HIS A 340 -5.92 -19.67 -5.20
N PHE A 341 -5.02 -19.21 -6.08
CA PHE A 341 -5.37 -18.23 -7.13
C PHE A 341 -5.59 -18.90 -8.48
N CYS A 342 -6.61 -18.44 -9.21
CA CYS A 342 -6.96 -18.93 -10.55
C CYS A 342 -6.06 -18.33 -11.65
N SER A 343 -5.43 -17.17 -11.40
CA SER A 343 -4.53 -16.51 -12.34
C SER A 343 -3.21 -17.28 -12.54
N LYS A 344 -2.51 -16.99 -13.63
CA LYS A 344 -1.17 -17.55 -13.86
C LYS A 344 -0.20 -16.98 -12.82
N VAL A 345 0.51 -17.84 -12.10
CA VAL A 345 1.51 -17.42 -11.11
C VAL A 345 2.91 -17.46 -11.72
N ALA A 346 3.56 -16.29 -11.77
CA ALA A 346 4.99 -16.15 -12.07
C ALA A 346 5.77 -15.95 -10.76
N VAL A 347 6.99 -16.47 -10.67
CA VAL A 347 7.77 -16.40 -9.43
C VAL A 347 9.19 -15.90 -9.66
N PHE A 348 9.75 -15.21 -8.66
CA PHE A 348 11.14 -14.77 -8.67
C PHE A 348 11.90 -15.18 -7.41
N ALA A 349 13.21 -15.38 -7.50
CA ALA A 349 14.11 -15.67 -6.39
C ALA A 349 15.55 -15.25 -6.69
N GLY A 350 16.35 -15.05 -5.63
CA GLY A 350 17.78 -14.74 -5.74
C GLY A 350 18.64 -15.89 -6.27
N ASP A 351 18.12 -17.13 -6.36
CA ASP A 351 18.84 -18.29 -6.88
C ASP A 351 18.05 -19.01 -7.97
N TRP A 352 18.69 -19.20 -9.12
CA TRP A 352 18.15 -19.95 -10.27
C TRP A 352 17.82 -21.42 -9.91
N ASN A 353 18.54 -21.99 -8.94
CA ASN A 353 18.37 -23.37 -8.49
C ASN A 353 17.40 -23.49 -7.31
N HIS A 354 16.77 -22.39 -6.88
CA HIS A 354 15.74 -22.44 -5.86
C HIS A 354 14.65 -23.46 -6.23
N PRO A 355 14.24 -24.39 -5.35
CA PRO A 355 13.30 -25.49 -5.68
C PRO A 355 12.05 -25.00 -6.40
N ILE A 356 11.40 -23.94 -5.89
CA ILE A 356 10.18 -23.38 -6.48
C ILE A 356 10.43 -22.79 -7.88
N ILE A 357 11.60 -22.19 -8.13
CA ILE A 357 12.00 -21.71 -9.47
C ILE A 357 12.20 -22.89 -10.42
N ALA A 358 12.85 -23.95 -9.98
CA ALA A 358 13.07 -25.16 -10.78
C ALA A 358 11.74 -25.84 -11.15
N ASP A 359 10.83 -26.00 -10.19
CA ASP A 359 9.49 -26.56 -10.39
C ASP A 359 8.63 -25.68 -11.31
N ALA A 360 8.68 -24.37 -11.14
CA ALA A 360 7.94 -23.42 -11.98
C ALA A 360 8.44 -23.48 -13.44
N ARG A 361 9.76 -23.55 -13.68
CA ARG A 361 10.34 -23.72 -15.02
C ARG A 361 9.93 -25.04 -15.66
N ALA A 362 10.00 -26.15 -14.88
CA ALA A 362 9.58 -27.45 -15.36
C ALA A 362 8.09 -27.49 -15.74
N ALA A 363 7.27 -26.71 -15.06
CA ALA A 363 5.84 -26.54 -15.34
C ALA A 363 5.56 -25.52 -16.47
N GLY A 364 6.59 -24.95 -17.12
CA GLY A 364 6.43 -23.95 -18.18
C GLY A 364 5.95 -22.57 -17.71
N ARG A 365 6.01 -22.28 -16.40
CA ARG A 365 5.62 -20.99 -15.82
C ARG A 365 6.73 -19.95 -16.01
N SER A 366 6.34 -18.68 -16.07
CA SER A 366 7.28 -17.56 -16.09
C SER A 366 8.05 -17.45 -14.78
N VAL A 367 9.37 -17.28 -14.86
CA VAL A 367 10.24 -17.10 -13.70
C VAL A 367 11.32 -16.05 -13.99
N CYS A 368 11.79 -15.39 -12.92
CA CYS A 368 12.99 -14.55 -13.00
C CYS A 368 13.90 -14.86 -11.80
N ALA A 369 15.17 -15.18 -12.07
CA ALA A 369 16.10 -15.55 -11.00
C ALA A 369 17.54 -15.24 -11.36
N VAL A 370 18.42 -15.25 -10.36
CA VAL A 370 19.85 -15.00 -10.54
C VAL A 370 20.57 -16.31 -10.89
N ARG A 371 21.31 -16.28 -12.00
CA ARG A 371 22.19 -17.35 -12.44
C ARG A 371 23.58 -16.79 -12.75
N ASP A 372 24.60 -17.27 -12.09
CA ASP A 372 26.01 -16.85 -12.29
C ASP A 372 26.20 -15.31 -12.21
N GLY A 373 25.55 -14.67 -11.22
CA GLY A 373 25.59 -13.22 -11.01
C GLY A 373 24.81 -12.41 -12.04
N ARG A 374 23.97 -13.03 -12.86
CA ARG A 374 23.15 -12.40 -13.89
C ARG A 374 21.66 -12.61 -13.65
N VAL A 375 20.86 -11.63 -13.94
CA VAL A 375 19.39 -11.75 -13.90
C VAL A 375 18.93 -12.46 -15.16
N CYS A 376 18.33 -13.63 -15.01
CA CYS A 376 17.79 -14.44 -16.09
C CYS A 376 16.28 -14.59 -15.94
N MET A 377 15.53 -14.40 -17.02
CA MET A 377 14.07 -14.52 -17.05
C MET A 377 13.63 -15.59 -18.05
N VAL A 378 12.69 -16.43 -17.66
CA VAL A 378 11.93 -17.30 -18.56
C VAL A 378 10.53 -16.72 -18.70
N HIS A 379 10.12 -16.42 -19.91
CA HIS A 379 8.79 -15.93 -20.23
C HIS A 379 8.36 -16.48 -21.60
N ASP A 380 7.12 -16.96 -21.69
CA ASP A 380 6.57 -17.59 -22.90
C ASP A 380 7.50 -18.65 -23.53
N GLY A 381 8.09 -19.49 -22.67
CA GLY A 381 8.99 -20.57 -23.09
C GLY A 381 10.39 -20.12 -23.53
N SER A 382 10.68 -18.83 -23.56
CA SER A 382 11.98 -18.27 -23.97
C SER A 382 12.79 -17.82 -22.74
N THR A 383 14.10 -18.09 -22.76
CA THR A 383 15.02 -17.63 -21.71
C THR A 383 15.77 -16.39 -22.19
N SER A 384 15.75 -15.33 -21.42
CA SER A 384 16.44 -14.07 -21.68
C SER A 384 17.41 -13.73 -20.56
N ASP A 385 18.61 -13.29 -20.92
CA ASP A 385 19.59 -12.72 -20.02
C ASP A 385 19.37 -11.19 -19.96
N LEU A 386 19.03 -10.67 -18.78
CA LEU A 386 18.72 -9.26 -18.57
C LEU A 386 19.92 -8.43 -18.12
N GLY A 387 21.09 -9.05 -17.87
CA GLY A 387 22.33 -8.36 -17.49
C GLY A 387 22.94 -8.81 -16.17
N GLY A 388 24.16 -8.39 -15.91
CA GLY A 388 24.90 -8.67 -14.68
C GLY A 388 24.43 -7.78 -13.51
N ILE A 389 24.21 -8.37 -12.34
CA ILE A 389 23.73 -7.65 -11.14
C ILE A 389 24.65 -6.47 -10.80
N THR A 390 25.98 -6.70 -10.81
CA THR A 390 26.96 -5.66 -10.44
C THR A 390 27.02 -4.48 -11.43
N GLN A 391 26.47 -4.66 -12.61
CA GLN A 391 26.39 -3.64 -13.67
C GLN A 391 25.09 -2.83 -13.62
N MET A 392 24.12 -3.25 -12.82
CA MET A 392 22.83 -2.55 -12.65
C MET A 392 22.96 -1.50 -11.53
N PRO A 393 22.85 -0.18 -11.84
CA PRO A 393 23.14 0.86 -10.85
C PRO A 393 22.28 0.79 -9.58
N LEU A 394 21.01 0.34 -9.73
CA LEU A 394 20.06 0.20 -8.63
C LEU A 394 20.52 -0.80 -7.57
N THR A 395 21.35 -1.77 -7.92
CA THR A 395 21.85 -2.80 -7.00
C THR A 395 23.04 -2.35 -6.15
N ALA A 396 23.57 -1.13 -6.37
CA ALA A 396 24.76 -0.64 -5.69
C ALA A 396 25.95 -1.63 -5.78
N GLY A 397 26.26 -2.11 -7.01
CA GLY A 397 27.33 -3.09 -7.22
C GLY A 397 26.98 -4.51 -6.76
N GLY A 398 25.71 -4.79 -6.45
CA GLY A 398 25.21 -6.07 -5.94
C GLY A 398 24.91 -6.09 -4.45
N SER A 399 25.31 -5.05 -3.70
CA SER A 399 25.10 -4.95 -2.24
C SER A 399 23.62 -4.77 -1.87
N ALA A 400 22.83 -4.08 -2.69
CA ALA A 400 21.40 -3.91 -2.48
C ALA A 400 20.60 -5.14 -2.96
N THR A 401 20.70 -6.25 -2.26
CA THR A 401 20.06 -7.53 -2.62
C THR A 401 18.54 -7.42 -2.70
N TYR A 402 17.90 -6.60 -1.87
CA TYR A 402 16.47 -6.32 -1.94
C TYR A 402 16.06 -5.66 -3.27
N ASN A 403 16.93 -4.86 -3.87
CA ASN A 403 16.68 -4.29 -5.20
C ASN A 403 16.83 -5.33 -6.32
N VAL A 404 17.63 -6.37 -6.13
CA VAL A 404 17.65 -7.51 -7.06
C VAL A 404 16.26 -8.18 -7.12
N GLY A 405 15.62 -8.36 -5.94
CA GLY A 405 14.22 -8.82 -5.87
C GLY A 405 13.24 -7.90 -6.58
N ASN A 406 13.33 -6.57 -6.35
CA ASN A 406 12.49 -5.57 -7.01
C ASN A 406 12.67 -5.58 -8.54
N ILE A 407 13.91 -5.74 -9.02
CA ILE A 407 14.25 -5.86 -10.44
C ILE A 407 13.57 -7.09 -11.05
N MET A 408 13.69 -8.25 -10.42
CA MET A 408 13.11 -9.49 -10.92
C MET A 408 11.58 -9.45 -10.95
N ALA A 409 10.96 -8.90 -9.90
CA ALA A 409 9.52 -8.68 -9.84
C ALA A 409 9.04 -7.74 -10.97
N ALA A 410 9.74 -6.62 -11.16
CA ALA A 410 9.42 -5.65 -12.20
C ALA A 410 9.62 -6.23 -13.62
N ALA A 411 10.67 -7.02 -13.84
CA ALA A 411 10.93 -7.66 -15.14
C ALA A 411 9.80 -8.63 -15.53
N LEU A 412 9.33 -9.46 -14.60
CA LEU A 412 8.20 -10.36 -14.84
C LEU A 412 6.90 -9.60 -15.12
N ALA A 413 6.62 -8.54 -14.35
CA ALA A 413 5.44 -7.72 -14.54
C ALA A 413 5.46 -6.99 -15.90
N ALA A 414 6.60 -6.39 -16.26
CA ALA A 414 6.78 -5.71 -17.55
C ALA A 414 6.64 -6.70 -18.73
N ALA A 415 7.25 -7.89 -18.64
CA ALA A 415 7.09 -8.92 -19.67
C ALA A 415 5.62 -9.36 -19.81
N ALA A 416 4.88 -9.49 -18.70
CA ALA A 416 3.47 -9.89 -18.69
C ALA A 416 2.54 -8.87 -19.38
N ILE A 417 2.92 -7.59 -19.44
CA ILE A 417 2.21 -6.54 -20.21
C ILE A 417 2.80 -6.34 -21.61
N GLY A 418 3.67 -7.23 -22.08
CA GLY A 418 4.18 -7.23 -23.45
C GLY A 418 5.47 -6.43 -23.68
N VAL A 419 6.18 -5.98 -22.63
CA VAL A 419 7.48 -5.33 -22.78
C VAL A 419 8.54 -6.36 -23.20
N ALA A 420 9.21 -6.10 -24.31
CA ALA A 420 10.26 -6.98 -24.82
C ALA A 420 11.47 -7.06 -23.86
N PRO A 421 12.10 -8.24 -23.68
CA PRO A 421 13.27 -8.41 -22.81
C PRO A 421 14.41 -7.44 -23.08
N ALA A 422 14.60 -7.03 -24.33
CA ALA A 422 15.61 -6.04 -24.70
C ALA A 422 15.36 -4.66 -24.07
N ASN A 423 14.11 -4.20 -24.02
CA ASN A 423 13.75 -2.95 -23.37
C ASN A 423 13.88 -3.05 -21.84
N ILE A 424 13.53 -4.20 -21.25
CA ILE A 424 13.75 -4.49 -19.83
C ILE A 424 15.25 -4.38 -19.51
N ALA A 425 16.11 -5.09 -20.26
CA ALA A 425 17.57 -5.07 -20.06
C ALA A 425 18.15 -3.66 -20.23
N LEU A 426 17.68 -2.88 -21.22
CA LEU A 426 18.08 -1.49 -21.45
C LEU A 426 17.79 -0.61 -20.21
N VAL A 427 16.60 -0.75 -19.61
CA VAL A 427 16.25 0.00 -18.41
C VAL A 427 17.10 -0.43 -17.22
N LEU A 428 17.28 -1.74 -17.00
CA LEU A 428 18.07 -2.26 -15.89
C LEU A 428 19.54 -1.83 -15.93
N ALA A 429 20.11 -1.64 -17.12
CA ALA A 429 21.47 -1.16 -17.29
C ALA A 429 21.69 0.31 -16.87
N ARG A 430 20.62 1.11 -16.74
CA ARG A 430 20.72 2.56 -16.45
C ARG A 430 19.93 3.03 -15.23
N PHE A 431 18.82 2.40 -14.89
CA PHE A 431 17.93 2.83 -13.82
C PHE A 431 18.64 2.79 -12.45
N GLY A 432 18.56 3.89 -11.73
CA GLY A 432 19.29 4.10 -10.47
C GLY A 432 20.72 4.65 -10.67
N ALA A 433 21.13 4.99 -11.90
CA ALA A 433 22.36 5.71 -12.17
C ALA A 433 22.28 7.16 -11.68
N THR A 434 21.09 7.74 -11.72
CA THR A 434 20.80 9.06 -11.17
C THR A 434 19.79 8.94 -10.03
N ARG A 435 19.84 9.87 -9.09
CA ARG A 435 18.86 9.94 -7.99
C ARG A 435 17.42 10.21 -8.46
N PHE A 436 17.27 10.82 -9.63
CA PHE A 436 15.96 11.13 -10.24
C PHE A 436 15.23 9.89 -10.75
N ASP A 437 15.94 8.77 -10.95
CA ASP A 437 15.31 7.52 -11.34
C ASP A 437 14.45 6.94 -10.20
N ASN A 438 14.92 7.08 -8.94
CA ASN A 438 14.26 6.49 -7.78
C ASN A 438 14.39 7.38 -6.53
N PRO A 439 13.86 8.62 -6.55
CA PRO A 439 14.02 9.57 -5.46
C PRO A 439 13.50 9.01 -4.13
N GLY A 440 14.25 9.26 -3.04
CA GLY A 440 13.96 8.77 -1.70
C GLY A 440 14.22 7.27 -1.48
N ARG A 441 14.88 6.59 -2.41
CA ARG A 441 15.18 5.16 -2.31
C ARG A 441 16.63 4.90 -2.70
N LEU A 442 17.49 4.66 -1.69
CA LEU A 442 18.92 4.41 -1.84
C LEU A 442 19.64 5.50 -2.68
N GLU A 443 19.32 6.77 -2.44
CA GLU A 443 20.08 7.87 -3.02
C GLU A 443 21.48 7.94 -2.40
N ARG A 444 22.49 8.27 -3.20
CA ARG A 444 23.90 8.17 -2.79
C ARG A 444 24.66 9.45 -3.11
N TRP A 445 25.43 9.93 -2.14
CA TRP A 445 26.41 11.01 -2.31
C TRP A 445 27.77 10.52 -1.83
N ASN A 446 28.83 11.14 -2.37
CA ASN A 446 30.17 11.08 -1.84
C ASN A 446 30.69 12.53 -1.76
N ILE A 447 30.81 13.05 -0.54
CA ILE A 447 31.21 14.43 -0.28
C ILE A 447 32.48 14.37 0.56
N ASP A 448 33.59 14.81 0.00
CA ASP A 448 34.92 14.80 0.64
C ASP A 448 35.29 13.43 1.24
N GLY A 449 34.87 12.35 0.58
CA GLY A 449 35.10 10.98 1.01
C GLY A 449 34.10 10.45 2.05
N ILE A 450 33.10 11.24 2.46
CA ILE A 450 31.98 10.79 3.29
C ILE A 450 30.90 10.23 2.36
N HIS A 451 30.49 8.98 2.59
CA HIS A 451 29.41 8.33 1.83
C HIS A 451 28.08 8.53 2.54
N VAL A 452 27.09 9.10 1.85
CA VAL A 452 25.73 9.30 2.38
C VAL A 452 24.76 8.42 1.62
N LEU A 453 23.95 7.65 2.37
CA LEU A 453 22.85 6.82 1.88
C LEU A 453 21.53 7.38 2.41
N LEU A 454 20.74 8.01 1.56
CA LEU A 454 19.39 8.48 1.88
C LEU A 454 18.36 7.46 1.41
N ASP A 455 17.47 7.04 2.29
CA ASP A 455 16.43 6.03 2.01
C ASP A 455 15.14 6.32 2.80
N TYR A 456 14.10 5.54 2.52
CA TYR A 456 12.80 5.56 3.20
C TYR A 456 12.59 4.32 4.09
N ALA A 457 13.63 3.61 4.47
CA ALA A 457 13.53 2.41 5.32
C ALA A 457 12.87 2.78 6.67
N HIS A 458 11.76 2.10 7.00
CA HIS A 458 10.92 2.41 8.17
C HIS A 458 10.49 1.16 8.95
N ASN A 459 11.01 0.00 8.63
CA ASN A 459 10.77 -1.24 9.35
C ASN A 459 12.08 -2.06 9.47
N PRO A 460 12.13 -3.07 10.36
CA PRO A 460 13.36 -3.82 10.60
C PRO A 460 13.98 -4.44 9.34
N ALA A 461 13.17 -5.01 8.45
CA ALA A 461 13.65 -5.64 7.22
C ALA A 461 14.26 -4.62 6.24
N GLY A 462 13.61 -3.46 6.07
CA GLY A 462 14.12 -2.35 5.25
C GLY A 462 15.43 -1.79 5.81
N LEU A 463 15.51 -1.58 7.12
CA LEU A 463 16.72 -1.12 7.78
C LEU A 463 17.87 -2.13 7.63
N ALA A 464 17.61 -3.42 7.85
CA ALA A 464 18.61 -4.48 7.67
C ALA A 464 19.20 -4.49 6.25
N GLY A 465 18.35 -4.37 5.22
CA GLY A 465 18.79 -4.28 3.83
C GLY A 465 19.67 -3.05 3.55
N LEU A 466 19.27 -1.89 4.06
CA LEU A 466 20.03 -0.65 3.91
C LEU A 466 21.38 -0.71 4.65
N MET A 467 21.39 -1.25 5.87
CA MET A 467 22.61 -1.46 6.65
C MET A 467 23.56 -2.47 6.00
N HIS A 468 23.03 -3.46 5.27
CA HIS A 468 23.88 -4.37 4.49
C HIS A 468 24.67 -3.61 3.41
N VAL A 469 24.03 -2.71 2.67
CA VAL A 469 24.71 -1.82 1.72
C VAL A 469 25.78 -0.96 2.41
N ALA A 470 25.45 -0.38 3.57
CA ALA A 470 26.38 0.45 4.33
C ALA A 470 27.60 -0.37 4.81
N ASN A 471 27.40 -1.58 5.29
CA ASN A 471 28.47 -2.49 5.74
C ASN A 471 29.42 -2.86 4.58
N ASP A 472 28.89 -3.09 3.38
CA ASP A 472 29.73 -3.40 2.21
C ASP A 472 30.58 -2.19 1.80
N LEU A 473 29.99 -0.99 1.82
CA LEU A 473 30.72 0.25 1.60
C LEU A 473 31.80 0.48 2.68
N GLN A 474 31.45 0.29 3.95
CA GLN A 474 32.40 0.42 5.07
C GLN A 474 33.58 -0.53 4.91
N ARG A 475 33.34 -1.81 4.56
CA ARG A 475 34.43 -2.79 4.34
C ARG A 475 35.37 -2.35 3.22
N ALA A 476 34.83 -1.72 2.18
CA ALA A 476 35.64 -1.23 1.06
C ALA A 476 36.43 0.03 1.39
N GLN A 477 35.92 0.91 2.28
CA GLN A 477 36.51 2.22 2.60
C GLN A 477 37.28 2.25 3.93
N GLY A 478 36.94 1.36 4.88
CA GLY A 478 37.63 1.27 6.20
C GLY A 478 37.15 2.28 7.23
N GLY A 479 35.99 2.96 6.99
CA GLY A 479 35.44 3.98 7.89
C GLY A 479 34.48 3.43 8.94
N ARG A 480 33.72 4.34 9.57
CA ARG A 480 32.70 4.07 10.58
C ARG A 480 31.30 4.17 9.95
N ILE A 481 30.28 3.65 10.63
CA ILE A 481 28.88 3.80 10.21
C ILE A 481 28.16 4.72 11.20
N GLY A 482 27.54 5.77 10.68
CA GLY A 482 26.57 6.60 11.41
C GLY A 482 25.15 6.34 10.91
N LEU A 483 24.20 6.19 11.85
CA LEU A 483 22.80 5.90 11.56
C LEU A 483 21.88 6.98 12.10
N LEU A 484 20.98 7.49 11.28
CA LEU A 484 19.84 8.29 11.68
C LEU A 484 18.63 7.36 11.92
N LEU A 485 17.96 7.44 13.07
CA LEU A 485 16.87 6.52 13.41
C LEU A 485 15.66 7.28 13.95
N GLY A 486 14.47 6.93 13.48
CA GLY A 486 13.20 7.47 13.93
C GLY A 486 12.03 6.67 13.33
N GLN A 487 10.83 6.84 13.91
CA GLN A 487 9.62 6.14 13.49
C GLN A 487 8.39 7.05 13.64
N ALA A 488 7.33 6.77 12.87
CA ALA A 488 6.06 7.49 12.98
C ALA A 488 5.35 7.16 14.30
N GLY A 489 4.69 8.16 14.90
CA GLY A 489 4.07 8.04 16.23
C GLY A 489 2.84 7.15 16.31
N ASN A 490 2.21 6.79 15.17
CA ASN A 490 1.10 5.84 15.14
C ASN A 490 1.54 4.36 15.15
N ARG A 491 2.83 4.09 15.36
CA ARG A 491 3.33 2.71 15.52
C ARG A 491 3.14 2.24 16.95
N GLU A 492 2.84 0.97 17.11
CA GLU A 492 2.86 0.33 18.43
C GLU A 492 4.28 0.35 19.01
N ASP A 493 4.41 0.35 20.34
CA ASP A 493 5.70 0.38 21.00
C ASP A 493 6.58 -0.82 20.62
N ASP A 494 5.97 -1.99 20.42
CA ASP A 494 6.66 -3.21 19.98
C ASP A 494 7.33 -3.03 18.61
N ASP A 495 6.68 -2.34 17.65
CA ASP A 495 7.24 -2.03 16.33
C ASP A 495 8.42 -1.05 16.43
N VAL A 496 8.28 -0.01 17.27
CA VAL A 496 9.35 0.96 17.55
C VAL A 496 10.55 0.27 18.18
N GLN A 497 10.33 -0.60 19.15
CA GLN A 497 11.35 -1.40 19.81
C GLN A 497 12.02 -2.40 18.85
N ALA A 498 11.24 -3.05 17.97
CA ALA A 498 11.77 -3.98 16.98
C ALA A 498 12.75 -3.29 16.02
N LEU A 499 12.43 -2.07 15.59
CA LEU A 499 13.31 -1.26 14.76
C LEU A 499 14.60 -0.86 15.50
N ALA A 500 14.49 -0.45 16.78
CA ALA A 500 15.65 -0.10 17.63
C ALA A 500 16.55 -1.33 17.90
N ARG A 501 15.97 -2.50 18.17
CA ARG A 501 16.72 -3.76 18.33
C ARG A 501 17.49 -4.12 17.05
N MET A 502 16.87 -3.93 15.88
CA MET A 502 17.54 -4.17 14.60
C MET A 502 18.70 -3.19 14.41
N ALA A 503 18.54 -1.91 14.76
CA ALA A 503 19.61 -0.92 14.71
C ALA A 503 20.77 -1.31 15.64
N ALA A 504 20.49 -1.73 16.88
CA ALA A 504 21.51 -2.22 17.81
C ALA A 504 22.26 -3.43 17.27
N ALA A 505 21.55 -4.41 16.69
CA ALA A 505 22.15 -5.62 16.10
C ALA A 505 23.08 -5.31 14.92
N CYS A 506 22.83 -4.22 14.17
CA CYS A 506 23.73 -3.76 13.11
C CYS A 506 24.99 -3.07 13.64
N ALA A 507 25.05 -2.74 14.93
CA ALA A 507 26.19 -2.16 15.66
C ALA A 507 26.85 -0.94 14.97
N PRO A 508 26.11 0.09 14.54
CA PRO A 508 26.71 1.30 13.98
C PRO A 508 27.59 2.01 15.02
N ASP A 509 28.49 2.88 14.57
CA ASP A 509 29.40 3.61 15.45
C ASP A 509 28.75 4.83 16.11
N MET A 510 27.66 5.35 15.53
CA MET A 510 26.85 6.44 16.06
C MET A 510 25.38 6.23 15.66
N ILE A 511 24.45 6.47 16.57
CA ILE A 511 23.01 6.59 16.27
C ILE A 511 22.54 7.97 16.70
N ILE A 512 21.87 8.70 15.79
CA ILE A 512 21.12 9.90 16.14
C ILE A 512 19.64 9.58 16.05
N LEU A 513 18.95 9.71 17.19
CA LEU A 513 17.51 9.50 17.31
C LEU A 513 16.76 10.79 16.98
N LYS A 514 15.69 10.69 16.21
CA LYS A 514 14.89 11.83 15.76
C LYS A 514 13.39 11.53 15.75
N ASP A 515 12.57 12.56 15.81
CA ASP A 515 11.17 12.49 15.43
C ASP A 515 11.00 12.50 13.90
N LEU A 516 9.81 12.23 13.44
CA LEU A 516 9.42 12.40 12.04
C LEU A 516 8.51 13.62 11.93
N ASP A 517 8.93 14.61 11.16
CA ASP A 517 8.19 15.84 10.94
C ASP A 517 6.78 15.57 10.40
N GLY A 518 5.76 16.11 11.09
CA GLY A 518 4.35 15.95 10.72
C GLY A 518 3.77 14.56 10.99
N MET A 519 4.53 13.64 11.60
CA MET A 519 4.11 12.24 11.83
C MET A 519 4.10 11.83 13.30
N LEU A 520 3.93 12.77 14.23
CA LEU A 520 3.82 12.47 15.67
C LEU A 520 2.54 11.70 16.03
N ARG A 521 1.45 11.90 15.26
CA ARG A 521 0.22 11.11 15.33
C ARG A 521 -0.34 10.93 16.75
N GLY A 522 -0.38 12.02 17.54
CA GLY A 522 -0.91 12.04 18.91
C GLY A 522 0.12 11.73 20.00
N ARG A 523 1.35 11.37 19.68
CA ARG A 523 2.44 11.28 20.67
C ARG A 523 3.08 12.63 20.92
N GLU A 524 3.58 12.83 22.13
CA GLU A 524 4.39 14.01 22.46
C GLU A 524 5.74 13.98 21.74
N PRO A 525 6.31 15.14 21.37
CA PRO A 525 7.64 15.22 20.79
C PRO A 525 8.69 14.52 21.68
N GLY A 526 9.52 13.70 21.06
CA GLY A 526 10.56 12.93 21.74
C GLY A 526 10.09 11.61 22.36
N ALA A 527 8.78 11.29 22.35
CA ALA A 527 8.28 10.03 22.92
C ALA A 527 8.81 8.80 22.17
N VAL A 528 8.81 8.83 20.84
CA VAL A 528 9.36 7.73 20.02
C VAL A 528 10.88 7.59 20.19
N PRO A 529 11.69 8.66 20.09
CA PRO A 529 13.11 8.63 20.45
C PRO A 529 13.40 8.07 21.84
N ALA A 530 12.59 8.38 22.86
CA ALA A 530 12.78 7.85 24.21
C ALA A 530 12.61 6.33 24.26
N ILE A 531 11.54 5.77 23.66
CA ILE A 531 11.32 4.32 23.55
C ILE A 531 12.51 3.65 22.82
N MET A 532 12.99 4.26 21.74
CA MET A 532 14.13 3.74 20.99
C MET A 532 15.41 3.76 21.84
N LEU A 533 15.69 4.83 22.57
CA LEU A 533 16.85 4.94 23.43
C LEU A 533 16.87 3.87 24.51
N ASP A 534 15.75 3.72 25.23
CA ASP A 534 15.61 2.70 26.27
C ASP A 534 15.85 1.29 25.70
N THR A 535 15.27 1.00 24.53
CA THR A 535 15.46 -0.28 23.84
C THR A 535 16.92 -0.52 23.40
N LEU A 536 17.61 0.53 22.90
CA LEU A 536 19.03 0.44 22.53
C LEU A 536 19.88 0.13 23.76
N LEU A 537 19.63 0.76 24.91
CA LEU A 537 20.34 0.52 26.16
C LEU A 537 20.06 -0.88 26.70
N GLU A 538 18.83 -1.35 26.67
CA GLU A 538 18.46 -2.73 27.02
C GLU A 538 19.17 -3.76 26.14
N ALA A 539 19.38 -3.44 24.86
CA ALA A 539 20.14 -4.28 23.92
C ALA A 539 21.67 -4.18 24.11
N GLY A 540 22.14 -3.39 25.09
CA GLY A 540 23.57 -3.22 25.40
C GLY A 540 24.31 -2.25 24.50
N PHE A 541 23.61 -1.38 23.76
CA PHE A 541 24.23 -0.35 22.95
C PHE A 541 24.79 0.78 23.84
N ASP A 542 25.99 1.28 23.52
CA ASP A 542 26.66 2.29 24.34
C ASP A 542 25.96 3.65 24.22
N VAL A 543 25.52 4.21 25.34
CA VAL A 543 24.88 5.55 25.41
C VAL A 543 25.77 6.67 24.86
N GLN A 544 27.08 6.55 24.96
CA GLN A 544 28.01 7.54 24.41
C GLN A 544 28.06 7.58 22.88
N ARG A 545 27.50 6.54 22.26
CA ARG A 545 27.34 6.41 20.80
C ARG A 545 25.91 6.75 20.36
N THR A 546 25.13 7.40 21.24
CA THR A 546 23.76 7.85 20.93
C THR A 546 23.62 9.34 21.18
N GLN A 547 22.80 9.98 20.35
CA GLN A 547 22.37 11.36 20.51
C GLN A 547 20.89 11.48 20.14
N THR A 548 20.15 12.38 20.79
CA THR A 548 18.75 12.68 20.41
C THR A 548 18.68 14.11 19.90
N ILE A 549 18.22 14.26 18.66
CA ILE A 549 17.93 15.55 18.01
C ILE A 549 16.60 15.40 17.29
N LEU A 550 15.56 16.05 17.80
CA LEU A 550 14.18 15.80 17.35
C LEU A 550 13.93 16.25 15.90
N ASP A 551 14.48 17.39 15.51
CA ASP A 551 14.34 17.89 14.13
C ASP A 551 15.12 17.00 13.15
N GLU A 552 14.42 16.50 12.12
CA GLU A 552 14.94 15.50 11.18
C GLU A 552 16.11 16.04 10.34
N PHE A 553 16.07 17.29 9.89
CA PHE A 553 17.14 17.88 9.11
C PHE A 553 18.35 18.27 9.98
N ALA A 554 18.11 18.82 11.18
CA ALA A 554 19.18 19.11 12.13
C ALA A 554 19.93 17.84 12.57
N ALA A 555 19.20 16.74 12.79
CA ALA A 555 19.76 15.42 13.10
C ALA A 555 20.67 14.90 11.97
N ALA A 556 20.21 15.03 10.71
CA ALA A 556 21.01 14.65 9.54
C ALA A 556 22.30 15.48 9.42
N LYS A 557 22.23 16.80 9.64
CA LYS A 557 23.42 17.67 9.65
C LYS A 557 24.37 17.30 10.79
N ALA A 558 23.86 17.04 11.99
CA ALA A 558 24.71 16.65 13.12
C ALA A 558 25.44 15.33 12.84
N LEU A 559 24.77 14.36 12.20
CA LEU A 559 25.39 13.10 11.80
C LEU A 559 26.48 13.33 10.74
N PHE A 560 26.28 14.24 9.80
CA PHE A 560 27.28 14.59 8.80
C PHE A 560 28.50 15.28 9.44
N VAL A 561 28.28 16.19 10.38
CA VAL A 561 29.38 16.87 11.12
C VAL A 561 30.23 15.90 11.97
N TRP A 562 29.59 14.82 12.50
CA TRP A 562 30.33 13.76 13.21
C TRP A 562 31.26 12.96 12.30
N ALA A 563 30.92 12.85 11.00
CA ALA A 563 31.61 11.99 10.04
C ALA A 563 32.97 12.53 9.61
N LYS A 564 33.81 11.63 9.09
CA LYS A 564 35.10 11.89 8.47
C LYS A 564 35.21 11.15 7.15
N ALA A 565 36.17 11.51 6.32
CA ALA A 565 36.47 10.79 5.10
C ALA A 565 36.60 9.27 5.35
N GLY A 566 35.93 8.45 4.56
CA GLY A 566 35.83 7.02 4.71
C GLY A 566 34.57 6.56 5.46
N ASP A 567 33.90 7.42 6.23
CA ASP A 567 32.67 7.05 6.96
C ASP A 567 31.46 6.90 6.04
N VAL A 568 30.51 6.08 6.46
CA VAL A 568 29.23 5.84 5.77
C VAL A 568 28.08 6.30 6.64
N LEU A 569 27.25 7.19 6.13
CA LEU A 569 26.07 7.73 6.82
C LEU A 569 24.80 7.12 6.24
N VAL A 570 24.04 6.48 7.09
CA VAL A 570 22.75 5.86 6.76
C VAL A 570 21.64 6.76 7.29
N MET A 571 20.88 7.37 6.38
CA MET A 571 19.90 8.40 6.70
C MET A 571 18.49 8.01 6.24
N PRO A 572 17.76 7.14 6.97
CA PRO A 572 16.32 6.96 6.77
C PRO A 572 15.59 8.27 7.10
N MET A 573 15.01 8.91 6.07
CA MET A 573 14.25 10.16 6.21
C MET A 573 12.87 10.05 5.56
N HIS A 574 11.85 10.48 6.28
CA HIS A 574 10.46 10.26 5.90
C HIS A 574 9.73 11.57 5.57
N GLY A 575 10.05 12.68 6.23
CA GLY A 575 9.53 14.01 5.93
C GLY A 575 9.93 14.45 4.51
N VAL A 576 8.98 14.95 3.72
CA VAL A 576 9.25 15.45 2.35
C VAL A 576 10.17 16.66 2.43
N ALA A 577 9.79 17.69 3.19
CA ALA A 577 10.55 18.92 3.31
C ALA A 577 11.96 18.71 3.90
N PRO A 578 12.17 17.92 4.98
CA PRO A 578 13.52 17.60 5.47
C PRO A 578 14.39 16.85 4.46
N ARG A 579 13.81 15.94 3.66
CA ARG A 579 14.54 15.24 2.60
C ARG A 579 14.99 16.18 1.49
N GLU A 580 14.12 17.08 1.04
CA GLU A 580 14.45 18.08 0.04
C GLU A 580 15.54 19.03 0.55
N ALA A 581 15.39 19.55 1.76
CA ALA A 581 16.40 20.39 2.40
C ALA A 581 17.76 19.69 2.52
N LEU A 582 17.77 18.37 2.85
CA LEU A 582 19.00 17.59 2.89
C LEU A 582 19.62 17.44 1.49
N ARG A 583 18.83 17.15 0.47
CA ARG A 583 19.29 17.05 -0.93
C ARG A 583 19.96 18.35 -1.39
N GLU A 584 19.28 19.48 -1.22
CA GLU A 584 19.78 20.80 -1.59
C GLU A 584 21.10 21.12 -0.85
N TRP A 585 21.16 20.79 0.44
CA TRP A 585 22.34 21.03 1.26
C TRP A 585 23.53 20.15 0.83
N LEU A 586 23.31 18.87 0.55
CA LEU A 586 24.34 17.94 0.07
C LEU A 586 24.82 18.33 -1.34
N ASP A 587 23.91 18.73 -2.23
CA ASP A 587 24.24 19.18 -3.59
C ASP A 587 25.00 20.51 -3.61
N GLY A 588 24.75 21.36 -2.64
CA GLY A 588 25.49 22.61 -2.43
C GLY A 588 26.91 22.40 -1.92
N GLY A 589 27.34 21.15 -1.72
CA GLY A 589 28.70 20.81 -1.24
C GLY A 589 28.84 20.86 0.27
N ALA A 590 27.75 20.67 1.03
CA ALA A 590 27.65 20.60 2.49
C ALA A 590 28.85 21.27 3.20
N PRO A 591 28.76 22.52 3.68
CA PRO A 591 29.92 23.18 4.34
C PRO A 591 30.34 22.35 5.56
N ALA A 592 31.65 22.15 5.69
CA ALA A 592 32.29 21.40 6.76
C ALA A 592 32.00 22.01 8.15
#